data_3a3b2ccfa86f76d16821918b1c701476
#
_entry.id   3a3b2ccfa86f76d16821918b1c701476
#
_cell.length_a   1.000
_cell.length_b   1.000
_cell.length_c   1.000
_cell.angle_alpha   90.00
_cell.angle_beta   90.00
_cell.angle_gamma   90.00
#
_symmetry.space_group_name_H-M   'P 1'
#
loop_
_entity.id
_entity.type
_entity.pdbx_description
1 polymer ?
#
loop_
_entity_poly.entity_id
_entity_poly.type
_entity_poly.pdbx_seq_one_letter_code
_entity_poly.pdbx_strand_id
1 'polypeptide(L)'
;MSRKVKDRHLYRSGDALLCLFVVLICLFSLEGYAEGVGLFSAQSLVVEGQKLCVIPTELDGRGWAEIVVVHRTGVYPKEKRWISVFRTDTSEQYSTVAWQRWEVDQAATTFDVGDVAPFPGKEIFYLTGHGIRYYAQEQDGKFSTTPHDLLSFPTITVFPEPGSLPPGQLFGDWKRNGHNMLLLPQFDSLVFFDRDGSENWRKTDMVTIAPRAFLSSDQVDDGAFRDFSLQAVFRLPRIFVEDFNGDGLADLLLTEQETVTVYLHQSDGHFTPKPFTTFVFPVRPSEKEAETSLSFLSTPADVNGDGFVDVILTLTKGTGKFLERKIQILVFMNQQKPDEPFSPQPDQRITLDGITPGIIIQDVNGDGRGDLLLSSIQVGFWNIVKNLISKRVNLDTGIYLLRSDNQYPEQPDFRRKTSYQLDLTHGVQFRGTWPTLGGDFTGDGHRDLLIARDEEISIYPRKVDGDFFSEPLYQSGVFTSPFMRIFDLNSDGRDDILFYEKKRDGKIAVLLNTGEGKNRLFHEKESPCPDLR
;
A
#
# COMPACT_ATOMS: atom_id res chain seq x y z
N MET A 1 1.86 -43.45 68.48
CA MET A 1 1.50 -42.24 69.22
C MET A 1 0.97 -41.21 68.24
N SER A 2 -0.29 -41.11 68.20
CA SER A 2 -1.32 -40.19 67.83
C SER A 2 -0.96 -38.71 67.94
N ARG A 3 -1.28 -37.92 66.88
CA ARG A 3 -1.91 -36.63 67.02
C ARG A 3 -2.62 -36.18 65.73
N LYS A 4 -3.84 -36.01 65.95
CA LYS A 4 -5.01 -35.61 65.19
C LYS A 4 -4.88 -34.40 64.25
N VAL A 5 -5.54 -34.56 63.14
CA VAL A 5 -6.21 -33.62 62.22
C VAL A 5 -6.94 -32.48 62.94
N LYS A 6 -6.85 -31.29 62.35
CA LYS A 6 -7.92 -30.29 62.40
C LYS A 6 -8.02 -29.54 61.07
N ASP A 7 -9.04 -29.92 60.31
CA ASP A 7 -9.63 -29.12 59.24
C ASP A 7 -10.12 -27.77 59.78
N ARG A 8 -9.89 -26.74 58.98
CA ARG A 8 -10.85 -25.58 58.90
C ARG A 8 -10.84 -24.96 57.53
N HIS A 9 -11.98 -25.10 56.88
CA HIS A 9 -12.46 -24.37 55.73
C HIS A 9 -12.20 -22.86 55.86
N LEU A 10 -11.50 -22.29 54.86
CA LEU A 10 -11.52 -20.87 54.51
C LEU A 10 -11.21 -20.73 53.03
N TYR A 11 -12.14 -21.23 52.21
CA TYR A 11 -12.18 -20.92 50.77
C TYR A 11 -13.65 -20.72 50.40
N ARG A 12 -14.12 -19.50 50.47
CA ARG A 12 -15.35 -19.00 49.80
C ARG A 12 -15.53 -17.51 50.08
N SER A 13 -14.72 -16.66 49.46
CA SER A 13 -15.08 -15.25 49.21
C SER A 13 -14.15 -14.54 48.20
N GLY A 14 -13.03 -15.17 47.80
CA GLY A 14 -12.11 -14.57 46.81
C GLY A 14 -12.52 -14.80 45.37
N ASP A 15 -13.04 -15.98 45.05
CA ASP A 15 -13.32 -16.34 43.66
C ASP A 15 -14.54 -15.65 43.08
N ALA A 16 -15.55 -15.31 43.90
CA ALA A 16 -16.71 -14.54 43.47
C ALA A 16 -16.37 -13.07 43.17
N LEU A 17 -15.38 -12.49 43.90
CA LEU A 17 -14.93 -11.12 43.63
C LEU A 17 -14.05 -11.06 42.36
N LEU A 18 -13.22 -12.11 42.11
CA LEU A 18 -12.39 -12.17 40.93
C LEU A 18 -13.20 -12.38 39.65
N CYS A 19 -14.24 -13.26 39.71
CA CYS A 19 -15.19 -13.41 38.60
C CYS A 19 -16.02 -12.14 38.34
N LEU A 20 -16.41 -11.41 39.39
CA LEU A 20 -17.11 -10.13 39.23
C LEU A 20 -16.20 -9.06 38.62
N PHE A 21 -14.92 -9.03 38.96
CA PHE A 21 -13.95 -8.09 38.40
C PHE A 21 -13.61 -8.42 36.93
N VAL A 22 -13.51 -9.70 36.57
CA VAL A 22 -13.29 -10.11 35.16
C VAL A 22 -14.53 -9.86 34.30
N VAL A 23 -15.74 -10.08 34.84
CA VAL A 23 -17.00 -9.75 34.13
C VAL A 23 -17.20 -8.23 34.04
N LEU A 24 -16.78 -7.44 35.06
CA LEU A 24 -16.81 -5.98 34.99
C LEU A 24 -15.79 -5.44 33.97
N ILE A 25 -14.58 -6.02 33.89
CA ILE A 25 -13.59 -5.64 32.88
C ILE A 25 -14.06 -6.01 31.47
N CYS A 26 -14.77 -7.14 31.32
CA CYS A 26 -15.38 -7.51 30.02
C CYS A 26 -16.61 -6.64 29.66
N LEU A 27 -17.29 -6.04 30.64
CA LEU A 27 -18.41 -5.11 30.39
C LEU A 27 -17.94 -3.67 30.15
N PHE A 28 -16.77 -3.28 30.67
CA PHE A 28 -16.17 -1.96 30.38
C PHE A 28 -15.38 -1.90 29.06
N SER A 29 -15.13 -3.04 28.39
CA SER A 29 -14.58 -3.06 27.03
C SER A 29 -15.63 -2.93 25.92
N LEU A 30 -16.89 -2.67 26.27
CA LEU A 30 -18.02 -2.45 25.36
C LEU A 30 -18.48 -0.98 25.33
N GLU A 31 -17.75 -0.08 25.99
CA GLU A 31 -18.13 1.32 25.95
C GLU A 31 -17.25 2.11 24.99
N GLY A 32 -17.94 2.68 24.02
CA GLY A 32 -17.70 3.99 23.48
C GLY A 32 -16.76 4.07 22.31
N TYR A 33 -17.13 3.51 21.17
CA TYR A 33 -17.00 4.37 19.99
C TYR A 33 -18.03 5.49 20.20
N ALA A 34 -17.57 6.67 20.57
CA ALA A 34 -18.42 7.83 20.59
C ALA A 34 -19.15 7.88 19.24
N GLU A 35 -20.48 7.91 19.27
CA GLU A 35 -21.27 8.39 18.15
C GLU A 35 -20.82 9.83 17.90
N GLY A 36 -19.72 9.97 17.14
CA GLY A 36 -19.34 11.25 16.60
C GLY A 36 -20.41 11.61 15.58
N VAL A 37 -21.13 12.68 15.81
CA VAL A 37 -21.75 13.47 14.76
C VAL A 37 -20.59 13.95 13.90
N GLY A 38 -20.14 13.12 12.96
CA GLY A 38 -18.89 13.29 12.27
C GLY A 38 -18.97 12.74 10.86
N LEU A 39 -18.01 13.12 10.06
CA LEU A 39 -17.86 12.76 8.66
C LEU A 39 -17.98 11.24 8.40
N PHE A 40 -17.68 10.38 9.38
CA PHE A 40 -17.69 8.93 9.22
C PHE A 40 -18.64 8.20 10.16
N SER A 41 -19.33 7.20 9.59
CA SER A 41 -19.99 6.12 10.33
C SER A 41 -19.02 4.96 10.50
N ALA A 42 -18.84 4.46 11.72
CA ALA A 42 -17.88 3.41 12.04
C ALA A 42 -18.55 2.04 12.17
N GLN A 43 -18.01 1.05 11.47
CA GLN A 43 -18.42 -0.35 11.53
C GLN A 43 -17.21 -1.24 11.83
N SER A 44 -17.45 -2.48 12.25
CA SER A 44 -16.38 -3.44 12.54
C SER A 44 -16.67 -4.80 11.93
N LEU A 45 -15.70 -5.35 11.22
CA LEU A 45 -15.73 -6.73 10.72
C LEU A 45 -14.89 -7.61 11.62
N VAL A 46 -15.35 -8.82 11.89
CA VAL A 46 -14.62 -9.80 12.72
C VAL A 46 -13.98 -10.84 11.82
N VAL A 47 -12.67 -11.00 11.93
CA VAL A 47 -11.87 -11.96 11.18
C VAL A 47 -11.06 -12.81 12.13
N GLU A 48 -11.25 -14.11 12.07
CA GLU A 48 -10.47 -15.07 12.85
C GLU A 48 -9.03 -15.18 12.33
N GLY A 49 -8.05 -15.17 13.22
CA GLY A 49 -6.64 -15.36 12.88
C GLY A 49 -5.97 -14.11 12.31
N GLN A 50 -4.79 -14.31 11.75
CA GLN A 50 -3.94 -13.22 11.26
C GLN A 50 -4.34 -12.78 9.86
N LYS A 51 -4.66 -11.51 9.71
CA LYS A 51 -4.93 -10.91 8.40
C LYS A 51 -3.63 -10.77 7.62
N LEU A 52 -3.61 -11.28 6.40
CA LEU A 52 -2.49 -11.16 5.45
C LEU A 52 -2.71 -9.98 4.52
N CYS A 53 -3.94 -9.82 4.03
CA CYS A 53 -4.33 -8.74 3.13
C CYS A 53 -5.81 -8.39 3.29
N VAL A 54 -6.16 -7.13 3.03
CA VAL A 54 -7.53 -6.62 2.93
C VAL A 54 -7.64 -5.81 1.65
N ILE A 55 -8.58 -6.18 0.78
CA ILE A 55 -8.80 -5.55 -0.51
C ILE A 55 -10.28 -5.18 -0.62
N PRO A 56 -10.62 -3.89 -0.60
CA PRO A 56 -11.94 -3.43 -1.05
C PRO A 56 -11.99 -3.51 -2.58
N THR A 57 -13.04 -4.09 -3.11
CA THR A 57 -13.25 -4.20 -4.56
C THR A 57 -14.71 -4.48 -4.86
N GLU A 58 -15.20 -3.86 -5.89
CA GLU A 58 -16.53 -4.15 -6.41
C GLU A 58 -16.46 -5.45 -7.21
N LEU A 59 -17.24 -6.47 -6.78
CA LEU A 59 -17.17 -7.83 -7.35
C LEU A 59 -18.35 -8.16 -8.28
N ASP A 60 -19.53 -7.57 -8.06
CA ASP A 60 -20.76 -8.03 -8.70
C ASP A 60 -21.63 -6.96 -9.36
N GLY A 61 -21.16 -5.73 -9.50
CA GLY A 61 -21.85 -4.64 -10.21
C GLY A 61 -22.96 -3.97 -9.40
N ARG A 62 -23.03 -4.15 -8.07
CA ARG A 62 -24.11 -3.57 -7.24
C ARG A 62 -23.85 -2.14 -6.77
N GLY A 63 -22.67 -1.59 -7.06
CA GLY A 63 -22.26 -0.24 -6.65
C GLY A 63 -21.76 -0.14 -5.21
N TRP A 64 -21.70 -1.26 -4.46
CA TRP A 64 -21.04 -1.38 -3.17
C TRP A 64 -19.87 -2.34 -3.28
N ALA A 65 -18.70 -1.90 -2.84
CA ALA A 65 -17.52 -2.75 -2.84
C ALA A 65 -17.64 -3.85 -1.78
N GLU A 66 -17.28 -5.07 -2.14
CA GLU A 66 -17.01 -6.12 -1.18
C GLU A 66 -15.64 -5.93 -0.55
N ILE A 67 -15.48 -6.43 0.68
CA ILE A 67 -14.19 -6.43 1.37
C ILE A 67 -13.67 -7.87 1.37
N VAL A 68 -12.66 -8.14 0.54
CA VAL A 68 -11.97 -9.43 0.46
C VAL A 68 -10.83 -9.45 1.47
N VAL A 69 -10.88 -10.41 2.38
CA VAL A 69 -9.88 -10.56 3.42
C VAL A 69 -9.18 -11.91 3.26
N VAL A 70 -7.88 -11.87 2.99
CA VAL A 70 -7.02 -13.04 3.06
C VAL A 70 -6.43 -13.12 4.45
N HIS A 71 -6.61 -14.24 5.12
CA HIS A 71 -6.14 -14.44 6.48
C HIS A 71 -5.68 -15.88 6.72
N ARG A 72 -4.94 -16.09 7.80
CA ARG A 72 -4.48 -17.41 8.20
C ARG A 72 -4.87 -17.73 9.63
N THR A 73 -5.10 -19.02 9.89
CA THR A 73 -5.32 -19.57 11.23
C THR A 73 -4.33 -20.71 11.49
N GLY A 74 -4.18 -21.09 12.75
CA GLY A 74 -3.24 -22.14 13.15
C GLY A 74 -1.81 -21.63 13.30
N VAL A 75 -0.92 -22.56 13.63
CA VAL A 75 0.52 -22.32 13.81
C VAL A 75 1.30 -23.36 13.01
N TYR A 76 2.50 -22.97 12.58
CA TYR A 76 3.40 -23.86 11.83
C TYR A 76 3.54 -25.24 12.50
N PRO A 77 3.46 -26.35 11.76
CA PRO A 77 3.26 -26.47 10.30
C PRO A 77 1.79 -26.73 9.90
N LYS A 78 0.82 -26.34 10.71
CA LYS A 78 -0.62 -26.60 10.51
C LYS A 78 -1.41 -25.34 10.18
N GLU A 79 -0.75 -24.37 9.58
CA GLU A 79 -1.45 -23.16 9.13
C GLU A 79 -2.41 -23.48 7.99
N LYS A 80 -3.54 -22.76 8.03
CA LYS A 80 -4.51 -22.73 6.96
C LYS A 80 -4.72 -21.30 6.50
N ARG A 81 -4.81 -21.11 5.20
CA ARG A 81 -5.10 -19.81 4.58
C ARG A 81 -6.57 -19.78 4.16
N TRP A 82 -7.19 -18.65 4.38
CA TRP A 82 -8.62 -18.43 4.13
C TRP A 82 -8.84 -17.18 3.30
N ILE A 83 -9.88 -17.21 2.47
CA ILE A 83 -10.49 -16.01 1.91
C ILE A 83 -11.84 -15.84 2.60
N SER A 84 -12.11 -14.63 3.09
CA SER A 84 -13.39 -14.19 3.63
C SER A 84 -13.88 -12.99 2.86
N VAL A 85 -15.12 -13.02 2.39
CA VAL A 85 -15.76 -11.92 1.68
C VAL A 85 -16.84 -11.32 2.58
N PHE A 86 -16.79 -10.02 2.76
CA PHE A 86 -17.80 -9.25 3.49
C PHE A 86 -18.60 -8.40 2.51
N ARG A 87 -19.90 -8.37 2.70
CA ARG A 87 -20.86 -7.62 1.88
C ARG A 87 -21.75 -6.77 2.75
N THR A 88 -22.32 -5.74 2.15
CA THR A 88 -23.42 -4.99 2.76
C THR A 88 -24.71 -5.78 2.71
N ASP A 89 -25.56 -5.57 3.70
CA ASP A 89 -26.94 -6.06 3.74
C ASP A 89 -27.92 -5.05 3.11
N THR A 90 -29.21 -5.31 3.24
CA THR A 90 -30.27 -4.42 2.73
C THR A 90 -30.36 -3.08 3.47
N SER A 91 -29.67 -2.91 4.59
CA SER A 91 -29.55 -1.65 5.33
C SER A 91 -28.29 -0.87 4.98
N GLU A 92 -27.57 -1.29 3.92
CA GLU A 92 -26.33 -0.67 3.46
C GLU A 92 -25.21 -0.70 4.53
N GLN A 93 -25.24 -1.73 5.38
CA GLN A 93 -24.23 -1.95 6.41
C GLN A 93 -23.49 -3.27 6.16
N TYR A 94 -22.20 -3.26 6.39
CA TYR A 94 -21.40 -4.50 6.33
C TYR A 94 -21.77 -5.42 7.48
N SER A 95 -22.04 -6.69 7.16
CA SER A 95 -22.20 -7.71 8.18
C SER A 95 -20.91 -7.85 9.01
N THR A 96 -21.04 -7.99 10.33
CA THR A 96 -19.89 -8.20 11.22
C THR A 96 -19.16 -9.51 10.96
N VAL A 97 -19.84 -10.49 10.36
CA VAL A 97 -19.30 -11.80 9.98
C VAL A 97 -19.22 -11.92 8.46
N ALA A 98 -18.25 -12.69 7.99
CA ALA A 98 -18.08 -12.90 6.56
C ALA A 98 -19.35 -13.52 5.93
N TRP A 99 -19.76 -12.94 4.80
CA TRP A 99 -20.85 -13.48 3.97
C TRP A 99 -20.48 -14.86 3.40
N GLN A 100 -19.20 -15.03 3.01
CA GLN A 100 -18.65 -16.32 2.59
C GLN A 100 -17.21 -16.46 3.06
N ARG A 101 -16.81 -17.69 3.39
CA ARG A 101 -15.44 -18.04 3.77
C ARG A 101 -15.09 -19.43 3.24
N TRP A 102 -13.87 -19.58 2.70
CA TRP A 102 -13.36 -20.88 2.26
C TRP A 102 -11.84 -20.98 2.44
N GLU A 103 -11.33 -22.21 2.48
CA GLU A 103 -9.91 -22.50 2.56
C GLU A 103 -9.25 -22.29 1.18
N VAL A 104 -8.13 -21.59 1.15
CA VAL A 104 -7.37 -21.33 -0.08
C VAL A 104 -6.60 -22.58 -0.50
N ASP A 105 -6.54 -22.85 -1.81
CA ASP A 105 -5.69 -23.88 -2.39
C ASP A 105 -4.23 -23.73 -1.89
N GLN A 106 -3.64 -24.83 -1.46
CA GLN A 106 -2.26 -24.84 -0.96
C GLN A 106 -1.23 -24.47 -2.03
N ALA A 107 -1.55 -24.70 -3.31
CA ALA A 107 -0.69 -24.34 -4.43
C ALA A 107 -0.65 -22.83 -4.71
N ALA A 108 -1.55 -22.03 -4.13
CA ALA A 108 -1.60 -20.58 -4.36
C ALA A 108 -0.37 -19.87 -3.80
N THR A 109 0.29 -19.02 -4.62
CA THR A 109 1.50 -18.27 -4.24
C THR A 109 1.26 -16.78 -4.11
N THR A 110 0.42 -16.22 -4.97
CA THR A 110 -0.08 -14.84 -4.96
C THR A 110 -1.48 -14.85 -5.55
N PHE A 111 -2.30 -13.85 -5.23
CA PHE A 111 -3.67 -13.75 -5.75
C PHE A 111 -3.96 -12.35 -6.26
N ASP A 112 -4.99 -12.26 -7.10
CA ASP A 112 -5.52 -11.01 -7.59
C ASP A 112 -7.04 -11.13 -7.79
N VAL A 113 -7.70 -10.02 -8.11
CA VAL A 113 -9.13 -9.95 -8.37
C VAL A 113 -9.36 -9.27 -9.71
N GLY A 114 -10.15 -9.91 -10.56
CA GLY A 114 -10.44 -9.37 -11.89
C GLY A 114 -11.48 -10.20 -12.64
N ASP A 115 -12.04 -9.61 -13.66
CA ASP A 115 -12.92 -10.30 -14.62
C ASP A 115 -12.05 -11.16 -15.56
N VAL A 116 -11.74 -12.37 -15.10
CA VAL A 116 -10.83 -13.28 -15.82
C VAL A 116 -11.53 -14.48 -16.48
N ALA A 117 -12.80 -14.72 -16.17
CA ALA A 117 -13.57 -15.84 -16.72
C ALA A 117 -14.88 -15.35 -17.37
N PRO A 118 -15.53 -16.14 -18.26
CA PRO A 118 -16.73 -15.72 -18.97
C PRO A 118 -17.99 -15.83 -18.09
N PHE A 119 -17.91 -15.37 -16.85
CA PHE A 119 -19.01 -15.33 -15.89
C PHE A 119 -19.27 -13.88 -15.49
N PRO A 120 -20.51 -13.53 -15.08
CA PRO A 120 -20.77 -12.18 -14.58
C PRO A 120 -20.02 -11.89 -13.30
N GLY A 121 -19.40 -10.72 -13.21
CA GLY A 121 -18.68 -10.25 -12.02
C GLY A 121 -17.16 -10.48 -12.12
N LYS A 122 -16.46 -10.27 -11.02
CA LYS A 122 -15.01 -10.48 -10.94
C LYS A 122 -14.71 -11.76 -10.17
N GLU A 123 -13.73 -12.52 -10.64
CA GLU A 123 -13.22 -13.68 -9.96
C GLU A 123 -12.07 -13.33 -9.02
N ILE A 124 -11.90 -14.15 -8.00
CA ILE A 124 -10.69 -14.20 -7.19
C ILE A 124 -9.82 -15.30 -7.78
N PHE A 125 -8.69 -14.94 -8.32
CA PHE A 125 -7.79 -15.88 -8.98
C PHE A 125 -6.39 -15.81 -8.36
N TYR A 126 -5.60 -16.85 -8.60
CA TYR A 126 -4.28 -16.97 -7.99
C TYR A 126 -3.30 -17.69 -8.89
N LEU A 127 -2.03 -17.35 -8.69
CA LEU A 127 -0.90 -17.93 -9.39
C LEU A 127 -0.43 -19.18 -8.66
N THR A 128 -0.08 -20.20 -9.45
CA THR A 128 0.57 -21.44 -9.02
C THR A 128 1.86 -21.65 -9.81
N GLY A 129 2.62 -22.67 -9.48
CA GLY A 129 3.76 -23.12 -10.28
C GLY A 129 3.39 -23.57 -11.71
N HIS A 130 2.12 -23.86 -11.98
CA HIS A 130 1.63 -24.41 -13.23
C HIS A 130 0.70 -23.48 -14.01
N GLY A 131 0.50 -22.24 -13.55
CA GLY A 131 -0.37 -21.27 -14.18
C GLY A 131 -1.36 -20.62 -13.23
N ILE A 132 -2.50 -20.21 -13.75
CA ILE A 132 -3.54 -19.50 -13.01
C ILE A 132 -4.74 -20.41 -12.78
N ARG A 133 -5.26 -20.36 -11.56
CA ARG A 133 -6.54 -20.93 -11.14
C ARG A 133 -7.42 -19.85 -10.52
N TYR A 134 -8.74 -20.05 -10.55
CA TYR A 134 -9.71 -19.09 -10.06
C TYR A 134 -10.88 -19.74 -9.33
N TYR A 135 -11.52 -18.96 -8.47
CA TYR A 135 -12.80 -19.27 -7.85
C TYR A 135 -13.89 -18.53 -8.63
N ALA A 136 -14.75 -19.30 -9.33
CA ALA A 136 -15.82 -18.72 -10.13
C ALA A 136 -16.93 -18.17 -9.25
N GLN A 137 -17.52 -17.05 -9.67
CA GLN A 137 -18.77 -16.57 -9.08
C GLN A 137 -19.95 -17.39 -9.64
N GLU A 138 -20.80 -17.92 -8.75
CA GLU A 138 -22.00 -18.66 -9.08
C GLU A 138 -23.20 -17.69 -9.26
N GLN A 139 -24.32 -18.20 -9.79
CA GLN A 139 -25.50 -17.38 -10.06
C GLN A 139 -26.11 -16.69 -8.82
N ASP A 140 -25.92 -17.25 -7.62
CA ASP A 140 -26.31 -16.64 -6.35
C ASP A 140 -25.29 -15.60 -5.84
N GLY A 141 -24.24 -15.34 -6.61
CA GLY A 141 -23.15 -14.44 -6.33
C GLY A 141 -22.07 -15.02 -5.41
N LYS A 142 -22.22 -16.25 -4.91
CA LYS A 142 -21.19 -16.93 -4.13
C LYS A 142 -20.06 -17.42 -5.00
N PHE A 143 -18.90 -17.55 -4.39
CA PHE A 143 -17.77 -18.16 -5.05
C PHE A 143 -17.79 -19.69 -4.90
N SER A 144 -17.48 -20.39 -5.97
CA SER A 144 -17.15 -21.81 -5.89
C SER A 144 -15.99 -22.02 -4.91
N THR A 145 -16.12 -22.99 -4.03
CA THR A 145 -15.01 -23.34 -3.11
C THR A 145 -14.00 -24.29 -3.76
N THR A 146 -14.34 -24.82 -4.93
CA THR A 146 -13.46 -25.65 -5.75
C THR A 146 -12.88 -24.78 -6.86
N PRO A 147 -11.55 -24.64 -6.94
CA PRO A 147 -10.95 -23.79 -7.96
C PRO A 147 -10.99 -24.45 -9.34
N HIS A 148 -11.09 -23.61 -10.37
CA HIS A 148 -11.04 -23.99 -11.77
C HIS A 148 -9.69 -23.58 -12.39
N ASP A 149 -9.23 -24.34 -13.38
CA ASP A 149 -8.05 -23.97 -14.15
C ASP A 149 -8.42 -22.89 -15.19
N LEU A 150 -7.69 -21.78 -15.17
CA LEU A 150 -7.86 -20.69 -16.14
C LEU A 150 -6.84 -20.78 -17.27
N LEU A 151 -5.56 -20.90 -16.90
CA LEU A 151 -4.45 -20.88 -17.82
C LEU A 151 -3.35 -21.82 -17.33
N SER A 152 -2.94 -22.79 -18.15
CA SER A 152 -1.80 -23.66 -17.91
C SER A 152 -0.54 -23.04 -18.50
N PHE A 153 0.38 -22.62 -17.63
CA PHE A 153 1.61 -21.96 -18.03
C PHE A 153 2.67 -22.05 -16.90
N PRO A 154 3.91 -22.44 -17.18
CA PRO A 154 4.94 -22.51 -16.17
C PRO A 154 5.30 -21.12 -15.65
N THR A 155 5.34 -20.97 -14.33
CA THR A 155 5.68 -19.71 -13.65
C THR A 155 6.90 -19.87 -12.76
N ILE A 156 7.45 -18.78 -12.28
CA ILE A 156 8.60 -18.83 -11.36
C ILE A 156 8.23 -19.23 -9.92
N THR A 157 6.94 -19.25 -9.59
CA THR A 157 6.44 -19.45 -8.22
C THR A 157 6.17 -20.92 -7.95
N VAL A 158 7.22 -21.70 -7.76
CA VAL A 158 7.10 -23.17 -7.65
C VAL A 158 6.66 -23.62 -6.26
N PHE A 159 7.04 -22.89 -5.20
CA PHE A 159 6.78 -23.28 -3.81
C PHE A 159 6.08 -22.14 -3.06
N PRO A 160 4.80 -22.28 -2.71
CA PRO A 160 4.12 -21.32 -1.89
C PRO A 160 4.64 -21.37 -0.44
N GLU A 161 4.85 -20.19 0.15
CA GLU A 161 5.11 -20.09 1.58
C GLU A 161 3.81 -20.34 2.35
N PRO A 162 3.73 -21.36 3.24
CA PRO A 162 2.47 -21.77 3.87
C PRO A 162 1.75 -20.66 4.63
N GLY A 163 2.50 -19.74 5.21
CA GLY A 163 1.94 -18.62 6.00
C GLY A 163 1.72 -17.33 5.23
N SER A 164 1.90 -17.32 3.90
CA SER A 164 1.83 -16.12 3.07
C SER A 164 0.89 -16.31 1.88
N LEU A 165 0.22 -15.24 1.50
CA LEU A 165 -0.50 -15.11 0.23
C LEU A 165 -0.60 -13.60 -0.08
N PRO A 166 0.46 -13.01 -0.64
CA PRO A 166 0.45 -11.58 -0.99
C PRO A 166 -0.50 -11.32 -2.16
N PRO A 167 -1.10 -10.13 -2.24
CA PRO A 167 -1.77 -9.69 -3.44
C PRO A 167 -0.73 -9.47 -4.55
N GLY A 168 -1.07 -9.87 -5.76
CA GLY A 168 -0.32 -9.58 -6.98
C GLY A 168 -1.01 -8.46 -7.76
N GLN A 169 -0.30 -7.91 -8.72
CA GLN A 169 -0.88 -7.11 -9.80
C GLN A 169 -0.68 -7.91 -11.09
N LEU A 170 -1.52 -8.94 -11.24
CA LEU A 170 -1.43 -9.88 -12.36
C LEU A 170 -2.39 -9.52 -13.49
N PHE A 171 -3.41 -8.71 -13.19
CA PHE A 171 -4.45 -8.32 -14.13
C PHE A 171 -4.60 -6.81 -14.14
N GLY A 172 -4.65 -6.22 -15.33
CA GLY A 172 -4.78 -4.78 -15.49
C GLY A 172 -4.65 -4.33 -16.94
N ASP A 173 -4.94 -3.06 -17.15
CA ASP A 173 -4.75 -2.41 -18.45
C ASP A 173 -3.28 -2.01 -18.66
N TRP A 174 -2.47 -2.99 -19.04
CA TRP A 174 -1.03 -2.83 -19.23
C TRP A 174 -0.63 -2.02 -20.47
N LYS A 175 -1.61 -1.64 -21.29
CA LYS A 175 -1.40 -0.83 -22.50
C LYS A 175 -2.16 0.50 -22.47
N ARG A 176 -2.86 0.79 -21.36
CA ARG A 176 -3.73 1.97 -21.21
C ARG A 176 -4.69 2.19 -22.40
N ASN A 177 -5.22 1.09 -22.94
CA ASN A 177 -6.13 1.09 -24.07
C ASN A 177 -7.57 0.66 -23.73
N GLY A 178 -7.87 0.51 -22.44
CA GLY A 178 -9.17 0.06 -21.93
C GLY A 178 -9.34 -1.46 -21.88
N HIS A 179 -8.31 -2.25 -22.27
CA HIS A 179 -8.35 -3.71 -22.23
C HIS A 179 -7.44 -4.27 -21.16
N ASN A 180 -8.01 -5.04 -20.24
CA ASN A 180 -7.26 -5.72 -19.22
C ASN A 180 -6.61 -6.98 -19.76
N MET A 181 -5.35 -7.21 -19.36
CA MET A 181 -4.53 -8.34 -19.74
C MET A 181 -3.98 -9.04 -18.49
N LEU A 182 -3.66 -10.33 -18.60
CA LEU A 182 -2.90 -11.04 -17.58
C LEU A 182 -1.40 -10.87 -17.82
N LEU A 183 -0.67 -10.56 -16.75
CA LEU A 183 0.78 -10.49 -16.72
C LEU A 183 1.35 -11.61 -15.85
N LEU A 184 2.10 -12.53 -16.44
CA LEU A 184 2.73 -13.65 -15.74
C LEU A 184 4.26 -13.52 -15.75
N PRO A 185 4.89 -13.45 -14.57
CA PRO A 185 6.33 -13.45 -14.48
C PRO A 185 6.90 -14.86 -14.72
N GLN A 186 7.87 -14.94 -15.61
CA GLN A 186 8.79 -16.05 -15.75
C GLN A 186 10.20 -15.66 -15.23
N PHE A 187 11.11 -16.60 -15.25
CA PHE A 187 12.46 -16.40 -14.72
C PHE A 187 13.21 -15.24 -15.42
N ASP A 188 13.06 -15.14 -16.75
CA ASP A 188 13.79 -14.20 -17.61
C ASP A 188 12.86 -13.35 -18.48
N SER A 189 11.57 -13.38 -18.21
CA SER A 189 10.58 -12.68 -19.03
C SER A 189 9.31 -12.33 -18.27
N LEU A 190 8.62 -11.30 -18.73
CA LEU A 190 7.24 -10.99 -18.42
C LEU A 190 6.40 -11.38 -19.63
N VAL A 191 5.37 -12.17 -19.41
CA VAL A 191 4.51 -12.70 -20.48
C VAL A 191 3.11 -12.16 -20.31
N PHE A 192 2.58 -11.57 -21.37
CA PHE A 192 1.24 -11.00 -21.40
C PHE A 192 0.29 -11.94 -22.14
N PHE A 193 -0.90 -12.05 -21.61
CA PHE A 193 -1.99 -12.80 -22.22
C PHE A 193 -3.21 -11.91 -22.34
N ASP A 194 -3.88 -11.99 -23.49
CA ASP A 194 -5.11 -11.29 -23.78
C ASP A 194 -6.22 -12.30 -24.14
N ARG A 195 -7.47 -11.89 -23.99
CA ARG A 195 -8.61 -12.69 -24.43
C ARG A 195 -8.82 -12.57 -25.93
N ASP A 196 -8.98 -13.69 -26.62
CA ASP A 196 -9.45 -13.67 -27.98
C ASP A 196 -10.99 -13.53 -28.05
N GLY A 197 -11.52 -13.35 -29.23
CA GLY A 197 -12.98 -13.25 -29.43
C GLY A 197 -13.77 -14.52 -29.05
N SER A 198 -13.11 -15.60 -28.64
CA SER A 198 -13.70 -16.83 -28.10
C SER A 198 -13.50 -16.96 -26.58
N GLU A 199 -13.17 -15.88 -25.88
CA GLU A 199 -12.96 -15.81 -24.44
C GLU A 199 -11.77 -16.64 -23.92
N ASN A 200 -10.90 -17.15 -24.80
CA ASN A 200 -9.72 -17.89 -24.42
C ASN A 200 -8.52 -16.96 -24.24
N TRP A 201 -7.75 -17.21 -23.20
CA TRP A 201 -6.50 -16.51 -22.95
C TRP A 201 -5.41 -16.98 -23.92
N ARG A 202 -4.83 -16.04 -24.64
CA ARG A 202 -3.71 -16.29 -25.58
C ARG A 202 -2.54 -15.39 -25.25
N LYS A 203 -1.34 -15.95 -25.34
CA LYS A 203 -0.12 -15.18 -25.26
C LYS A 203 -0.05 -14.20 -26.41
N THR A 204 0.10 -12.90 -26.07
CA THR A 204 0.22 -11.81 -27.04
C THR A 204 1.61 -11.22 -27.06
N ASP A 205 2.19 -10.97 -25.88
CA ASP A 205 3.48 -10.31 -25.76
C ASP A 205 4.41 -11.06 -24.80
N MET A 206 5.70 -10.87 -24.99
CA MET A 206 6.73 -11.32 -24.09
C MET A 206 7.90 -10.34 -24.14
N VAL A 207 8.26 -9.79 -23.00
CA VAL A 207 9.44 -8.94 -22.87
C VAL A 207 10.50 -9.68 -22.06
N THR A 208 11.73 -9.68 -22.53
CA THR A 208 12.85 -10.33 -21.85
C THR A 208 13.37 -9.43 -20.74
N ILE A 209 13.45 -9.95 -19.52
CA ILE A 209 13.97 -9.23 -18.35
C ILE A 209 15.26 -9.88 -17.86
N ALA A 210 16.04 -9.15 -17.09
CA ALA A 210 17.22 -9.66 -16.40
C ALA A 210 16.99 -9.59 -14.86
N PRO A 211 16.28 -10.56 -14.27
CA PRO A 211 16.00 -10.53 -12.85
C PRO A 211 17.28 -10.71 -12.05
N ARG A 212 17.39 -10.02 -10.92
CA ARG A 212 18.49 -10.24 -9.99
C ARG A 212 18.21 -11.46 -9.12
N ALA A 213 19.10 -12.43 -9.20
CA ALA A 213 19.10 -13.58 -8.32
C ALA A 213 20.23 -13.42 -7.28
N PHE A 214 19.87 -13.54 -6.01
CA PHE A 214 20.83 -13.56 -4.91
C PHE A 214 20.86 -14.96 -4.33
N LEU A 215 22.04 -15.52 -4.23
CA LEU A 215 22.27 -16.73 -3.46
C LEU A 215 22.92 -16.30 -2.15
N SER A 216 22.30 -16.59 -1.03
CA SER A 216 22.88 -16.41 0.30
C SER A 216 23.00 -17.77 0.98
N SER A 217 24.08 -17.98 1.71
CA SER A 217 24.26 -19.14 2.57
C SER A 217 24.39 -18.66 4.00
N ASP A 218 23.54 -19.16 4.88
CA ASP A 218 23.77 -19.00 6.31
C ASP A 218 24.65 -20.13 6.79
N GLN A 219 25.88 -19.82 7.15
CA GLN A 219 26.77 -20.74 7.86
C GLN A 219 26.63 -20.47 9.36
N VAL A 220 26.02 -21.38 10.08
CA VAL A 220 26.15 -21.41 11.53
C VAL A 220 27.37 -22.28 11.84
N ASP A 221 28.50 -21.61 12.13
CA ASP A 221 29.72 -22.27 12.57
C ASP A 221 29.73 -22.29 14.10
N ASP A 222 29.13 -23.32 14.68
CA ASP A 222 29.21 -23.60 16.12
C ASP A 222 30.30 -24.62 16.47
N GLY A 223 31.18 -24.95 15.51
CA GLY A 223 32.34 -25.82 15.70
C GLY A 223 32.03 -27.32 15.77
N ALA A 224 30.78 -27.73 15.93
CA ALA A 224 30.38 -29.14 16.07
C ALA A 224 29.53 -29.65 14.89
N PHE A 225 28.69 -28.78 14.32
CA PHE A 225 27.84 -29.11 13.17
C PHE A 225 27.92 -27.98 12.14
N ARG A 226 28.18 -28.34 10.89
CA ARG A 226 28.05 -27.41 9.77
C ARG A 226 26.67 -27.56 9.17
N ASP A 227 25.72 -26.80 9.68
CA ASP A 227 24.45 -26.61 8.99
C ASP A 227 24.62 -25.59 7.88
N PHE A 228 24.20 -25.99 6.69
CA PHE A 228 24.27 -25.17 5.50
C PHE A 228 22.86 -24.99 4.95
N SER A 229 22.39 -23.75 4.93
CA SER A 229 21.17 -23.39 4.21
C SER A 229 21.52 -22.49 3.03
N LEU A 230 20.98 -22.82 1.87
CA LEU A 230 21.09 -22.03 0.65
C LEU A 230 19.74 -21.38 0.37
N GLN A 231 19.71 -20.05 0.34
CA GLN A 231 18.54 -19.29 -0.06
C GLN A 231 18.77 -18.69 -1.45
N ALA A 232 17.80 -18.84 -2.34
CA ALA A 232 17.72 -18.14 -3.61
C ALA A 232 16.59 -17.10 -3.55
N VAL A 233 16.90 -15.83 -3.68
CA VAL A 233 15.93 -14.74 -3.73
C VAL A 233 15.96 -14.12 -5.11
N PHE A 234 14.82 -14.17 -5.80
CA PHE A 234 14.61 -13.50 -7.07
C PHE A 234 13.86 -12.20 -6.84
N ARG A 235 14.34 -11.11 -7.43
CA ARG A 235 13.65 -9.83 -7.43
C ARG A 235 13.26 -9.49 -8.86
N LEU A 236 11.97 -9.33 -9.06
CA LEU A 236 11.43 -8.75 -10.28
C LEU A 236 11.56 -7.23 -10.22
N PRO A 237 11.81 -6.56 -11.36
CA PRO A 237 11.79 -5.11 -11.42
C PRO A 237 10.39 -4.58 -11.10
N ARG A 238 10.30 -3.32 -10.66
CA ARG A 238 9.02 -2.61 -10.56
C ARG A 238 8.56 -2.26 -11.98
N ILE A 239 7.27 -2.38 -12.20
CA ILE A 239 6.64 -2.18 -13.51
C ILE A 239 5.88 -0.85 -13.49
N PHE A 240 6.12 -0.03 -14.50
CA PHE A 240 5.37 1.20 -14.77
C PHE A 240 4.90 1.18 -16.21
N VAL A 241 3.79 1.83 -16.45
CA VAL A 241 3.17 1.95 -17.78
C VAL A 241 2.97 3.43 -18.04
N GLU A 242 3.79 4.03 -18.89
CA GLU A 242 3.80 5.46 -19.20
C GLU A 242 4.24 5.68 -20.65
N ASP A 243 3.80 6.76 -21.28
CA ASP A 243 4.27 7.15 -22.61
C ASP A 243 5.69 7.75 -22.49
N PHE A 244 6.69 6.95 -22.86
CA PHE A 244 8.09 7.35 -22.74
C PHE A 244 8.56 8.29 -23.84
N ASN A 245 8.05 8.09 -25.06
CA ASN A 245 8.55 8.75 -26.27
C ASN A 245 7.61 9.84 -26.81
N GLY A 246 6.44 10.06 -26.19
CA GLY A 246 5.45 11.06 -26.57
C GLY A 246 4.65 10.70 -27.82
N ASP A 247 4.55 9.39 -28.17
CA ASP A 247 3.80 8.94 -29.35
C ASP A 247 2.32 8.65 -29.06
N GLY A 248 1.89 8.81 -27.80
CA GLY A 248 0.53 8.57 -27.35
C GLY A 248 0.25 7.12 -26.99
N LEU A 249 1.23 6.22 -27.08
CA LEU A 249 1.13 4.82 -26.68
C LEU A 249 1.84 4.62 -25.34
N ALA A 250 1.19 3.91 -24.43
CA ALA A 250 1.79 3.64 -23.13
C ALA A 250 2.86 2.54 -23.24
N ASP A 251 4.09 2.89 -22.92
CA ASP A 251 5.26 2.03 -22.93
C ASP A 251 5.42 1.29 -21.59
N LEU A 252 6.18 0.20 -21.60
CA LEU A 252 6.50 -0.55 -20.41
C LEU A 252 7.89 -0.13 -19.88
N LEU A 253 7.91 0.42 -18.66
CA LEU A 253 9.13 0.83 -17.98
C LEU A 253 9.39 -0.09 -16.77
N LEU A 254 10.55 -0.71 -16.76
CA LEU A 254 10.99 -1.57 -15.67
C LEU A 254 12.09 -0.88 -14.88
N THR A 255 11.88 -0.73 -13.57
CA THR A 255 12.86 -0.05 -12.72
C THR A 255 13.47 -0.99 -11.70
N GLU A 256 14.79 -0.94 -11.57
CA GLU A 256 15.52 -1.64 -10.55
C GLU A 256 16.69 -0.78 -10.05
N GLN A 257 16.60 -0.33 -8.80
CA GLN A 257 17.55 0.60 -8.20
C GLN A 257 17.73 1.86 -9.06
N GLU A 258 18.94 2.13 -9.56
CA GLU A 258 19.29 3.26 -10.43
C GLU A 258 19.10 2.99 -11.93
N THR A 259 18.46 1.88 -12.28
CA THR A 259 18.26 1.46 -13.68
C THR A 259 16.81 1.59 -14.08
N VAL A 260 16.58 2.15 -15.26
CA VAL A 260 15.28 2.18 -15.94
C VAL A 260 15.43 1.54 -17.31
N THR A 261 14.66 0.50 -17.58
CA THR A 261 14.64 -0.24 -18.85
C THR A 261 13.32 -0.02 -19.53
N VAL A 262 13.32 0.37 -20.79
CA VAL A 262 12.14 0.77 -21.57
C VAL A 262 11.88 -0.24 -22.68
N TYR A 263 10.61 -0.67 -22.80
CA TYR A 263 10.08 -1.46 -23.90
C TYR A 263 8.96 -0.66 -24.57
N LEU A 264 9.15 -0.27 -25.82
CA LEU A 264 8.17 0.55 -26.52
C LEU A 264 6.95 -0.26 -26.90
N HIS A 265 5.78 0.34 -26.73
CA HIS A 265 4.54 -0.11 -27.33
C HIS A 265 4.50 0.35 -28.78
N GLN A 266 4.40 -0.57 -29.72
CA GLN A 266 4.46 -0.31 -31.14
C GLN A 266 3.05 -0.12 -31.74
N SER A 267 2.97 0.53 -32.88
CA SER A 267 1.71 0.77 -33.59
C SER A 267 0.97 -0.51 -34.04
N ASP A 268 1.65 -1.67 -34.06
CA ASP A 268 1.04 -2.98 -34.29
C ASP A 268 0.38 -3.57 -33.03
N GLY A 269 0.42 -2.84 -31.92
CA GLY A 269 -0.20 -3.22 -30.65
C GLY A 269 0.67 -4.11 -29.76
N HIS A 270 1.95 -4.31 -30.06
CA HIS A 270 2.86 -5.16 -29.32
C HIS A 270 3.99 -4.37 -28.64
N PHE A 271 4.46 -4.87 -27.50
CA PHE A 271 5.69 -4.36 -26.91
C PHE A 271 6.93 -4.90 -27.66
N THR A 272 7.98 -4.10 -27.72
CA THR A 272 9.28 -4.60 -28.20
C THR A 272 9.73 -5.79 -27.34
N PRO A 273 10.14 -6.94 -27.91
CA PRO A 273 10.49 -8.12 -27.13
C PRO A 273 11.80 -7.98 -26.35
N LYS A 274 12.63 -7.02 -26.75
CA LYS A 274 13.88 -6.63 -26.09
C LYS A 274 13.82 -5.17 -25.70
N PRO A 275 14.62 -4.74 -24.72
CA PRO A 275 14.69 -3.34 -24.36
C PRO A 275 14.96 -2.45 -25.58
N PHE A 276 14.15 -1.40 -25.75
CA PHE A 276 14.48 -0.30 -26.65
C PHE A 276 15.72 0.41 -26.15
N THR A 277 15.74 0.71 -24.85
CA THR A 277 16.88 1.34 -24.20
C THR A 277 16.95 0.98 -22.72
N THR A 278 18.13 1.16 -22.12
CA THR A 278 18.34 1.00 -20.69
C THR A 278 19.20 2.15 -20.17
N PHE A 279 18.68 2.90 -19.23
CA PHE A 279 19.38 3.99 -18.57
C PHE A 279 19.91 3.52 -17.22
N VAL A 280 21.19 3.78 -16.97
CA VAL A 280 21.80 3.60 -15.66
C VAL A 280 22.22 4.98 -15.16
N PHE A 281 21.47 5.51 -14.22
CA PHE A 281 21.75 6.84 -13.67
C PHE A 281 23.03 6.80 -12.82
N PRO A 282 24.00 7.70 -13.04
CA PRO A 282 25.31 7.67 -12.40
C PRO A 282 25.26 8.23 -10.97
N VAL A 283 24.50 7.60 -10.10
CA VAL A 283 24.21 8.10 -8.75
C VAL A 283 24.95 7.33 -7.65
N ARG A 284 25.67 6.26 -8.00
CA ARG A 284 26.46 5.51 -7.03
C ARG A 284 27.67 6.34 -6.58
N PRO A 285 27.90 6.39 -5.25
CA PRO A 285 29.10 7.04 -4.74
C PRO A 285 30.36 6.30 -5.19
N SER A 286 31.50 7.00 -5.14
CA SER A 286 32.81 6.39 -5.34
C SER A 286 33.06 5.23 -4.36
N GLU A 287 33.97 4.31 -4.68
CA GLU A 287 34.28 3.13 -3.83
C GLU A 287 34.51 3.45 -2.35
N LYS A 288 35.03 4.64 -2.02
CA LYS A 288 35.23 5.10 -0.63
C LYS A 288 33.93 5.42 0.13
N GLU A 289 32.85 5.70 -0.58
CA GLU A 289 31.53 5.95 0.01
C GLU A 289 30.64 4.70 -0.02
N ALA A 290 31.08 3.62 -0.65
CA ALA A 290 30.33 2.37 -0.82
C ALA A 290 30.11 1.58 0.48
N GLU A 291 30.80 1.93 1.57
CA GLU A 291 30.57 1.34 2.90
C GLU A 291 29.24 1.82 3.55
N THR A 292 28.58 2.81 2.96
CA THR A 292 27.30 3.31 3.46
C THR A 292 26.15 2.58 2.76
N SER A 293 25.28 1.94 3.53
CA SER A 293 24.08 1.29 3.00
C SER A 293 23.25 2.30 2.19
N LEU A 294 23.03 1.99 0.91
CA LEU A 294 22.20 2.78 0.02
C LEU A 294 20.90 2.05 -0.27
N SER A 295 19.79 2.76 -0.24
CA SER A 295 18.55 2.30 -0.82
C SER A 295 18.14 3.24 -1.94
N PHE A 296 17.64 2.65 -3.04
CA PHE A 296 17.24 3.37 -4.24
C PHE A 296 15.77 3.09 -4.54
N LEU A 297 15.08 4.10 -5.00
CA LEU A 297 13.74 4.00 -5.53
C LEU A 297 13.64 4.89 -6.76
N SER A 298 13.49 4.28 -7.94
CA SER A 298 13.24 4.99 -9.19
C SER A 298 11.73 5.07 -9.43
N THR A 299 11.23 6.24 -9.73
CA THR A 299 9.82 6.50 -10.02
C THR A 299 9.73 7.27 -11.34
N PRO A 300 9.45 6.58 -12.46
CA PRO A 300 9.10 7.22 -13.72
C PRO A 300 7.71 7.87 -13.63
N ALA A 301 7.57 9.07 -14.12
CA ALA A 301 6.29 9.77 -14.29
C ALA A 301 6.50 11.00 -15.19
N ASP A 302 5.50 11.40 -15.98
CA ASP A 302 5.47 12.72 -16.58
C ASP A 302 5.16 13.75 -15.47
N VAL A 303 6.20 14.39 -14.91
CA VAL A 303 6.01 15.31 -13.79
C VAL A 303 5.77 16.74 -14.22
N ASN A 304 6.15 17.12 -15.44
CA ASN A 304 5.98 18.49 -15.94
C ASN A 304 4.78 18.66 -16.87
N GLY A 305 4.07 17.57 -17.20
CA GLY A 305 2.89 17.56 -18.07
C GLY A 305 3.20 17.78 -19.54
N ASP A 306 4.44 17.46 -20.00
CA ASP A 306 4.84 17.66 -21.38
C ASP A 306 4.61 16.43 -22.29
N GLY A 307 4.08 15.35 -21.73
CA GLY A 307 3.77 14.10 -22.42
C GLY A 307 4.95 13.12 -22.52
N PHE A 308 6.10 13.43 -21.91
CA PHE A 308 7.27 12.57 -21.87
C PHE A 308 7.59 12.16 -20.43
N VAL A 309 8.01 10.91 -20.26
CA VAL A 309 8.31 10.40 -18.91
C VAL A 309 9.61 10.98 -18.38
N ASP A 310 9.54 11.60 -17.21
CA ASP A 310 10.66 11.98 -16.38
C ASP A 310 11.04 10.86 -15.40
N VAL A 311 12.16 10.98 -14.70
CA VAL A 311 12.57 10.02 -13.69
C VAL A 311 12.97 10.71 -12.41
N ILE A 312 12.32 10.35 -11.30
CA ILE A 312 12.71 10.79 -9.97
C ILE A 312 13.38 9.62 -9.23
N LEU A 313 14.64 9.83 -8.85
CA LEU A 313 15.39 8.91 -8.02
C LEU A 313 15.40 9.36 -6.57
N THR A 314 14.91 8.52 -5.67
CA THR A 314 15.03 8.72 -4.23
C THR A 314 16.14 7.83 -3.67
N LEU A 315 17.14 8.45 -3.04
CA LEU A 315 18.26 7.75 -2.42
C LEU A 315 18.27 8.03 -0.91
N THR A 316 18.50 6.99 -0.12
CA THR A 316 18.83 7.17 1.30
C THR A 316 20.25 6.67 1.53
N LYS A 317 21.13 7.55 1.98
CA LYS A 317 22.53 7.23 2.23
C LYS A 317 23.00 7.58 3.65
N GLY A 318 23.98 6.84 4.17
CA GLY A 318 24.66 7.18 5.40
C GLY A 318 25.57 8.42 5.23
N THR A 319 25.77 9.17 6.31
CA THR A 319 26.63 10.36 6.31
C THR A 319 28.07 10.06 6.81
N GLY A 320 28.38 8.80 7.10
CA GLY A 320 29.61 8.41 7.80
C GLY A 320 29.55 8.57 9.32
N LYS A 321 28.56 9.25 9.86
CA LYS A 321 28.28 9.30 11.30
C LYS A 321 27.31 8.19 11.70
N PHE A 322 27.46 7.71 12.92
CA PHE A 322 26.66 6.59 13.42
C PHE A 322 25.15 6.87 13.32
N LEU A 323 24.44 6.03 12.56
CA LEU A 323 23.00 6.07 12.33
C LEU A 323 22.46 7.36 11.65
N GLU A 324 23.30 8.32 11.29
CA GLU A 324 22.81 9.47 10.51
C GLU A 324 22.57 9.06 9.06
N ARG A 325 21.46 9.55 8.49
CA ARG A 325 21.04 9.29 7.11
C ARG A 325 20.62 10.58 6.44
N LYS A 326 20.85 10.64 5.13
CA LYS A 326 20.34 11.71 4.25
C LYS A 326 19.50 11.11 3.14
N ILE A 327 18.40 11.78 2.83
CA ILE A 327 17.57 11.50 1.68
C ILE A 327 17.99 12.46 0.58
N GLN A 328 18.24 11.95 -0.62
CA GLN A 328 18.44 12.75 -1.81
C GLN A 328 17.36 12.38 -2.83
N ILE A 329 16.70 13.40 -3.35
CA ILE A 329 15.75 13.28 -4.44
C ILE A 329 16.41 13.94 -5.63
N LEU A 330 16.62 13.16 -6.68
CA LEU A 330 17.25 13.59 -7.92
C LEU A 330 16.19 13.55 -9.00
N VAL A 331 15.96 14.68 -9.62
CA VAL A 331 14.99 14.84 -10.71
C VAL A 331 15.75 14.84 -12.01
N PHE A 332 15.35 14.01 -12.94
CA PHE A 332 15.86 13.94 -14.30
C PHE A 332 14.70 14.17 -15.26
N MET A 333 14.65 15.35 -15.86
CA MET A 333 13.66 15.71 -16.86
C MET A 333 14.01 15.12 -18.21
N ASN A 334 13.00 14.60 -18.91
CA ASN A 334 13.17 14.14 -20.28
C ASN A 334 13.41 15.32 -21.21
N GLN A 335 14.51 15.29 -21.95
CA GLN A 335 14.91 16.35 -22.88
C GLN A 335 14.25 16.21 -24.26
N GLN A 336 13.35 15.27 -24.44
CA GLN A 336 12.67 14.96 -25.71
C GLN A 336 13.65 14.63 -26.85
N LYS A 337 14.83 14.09 -26.51
CA LYS A 337 15.86 13.66 -27.45
C LYS A 337 15.91 12.13 -27.47
N PRO A 338 15.57 11.46 -28.59
CA PRO A 338 15.48 10.00 -28.62
C PRO A 338 16.78 9.28 -28.22
N ASP A 339 17.94 9.82 -28.57
CA ASP A 339 19.25 9.20 -28.31
C ASP A 339 19.80 9.52 -26.91
N GLU A 340 19.43 10.68 -26.34
CA GLU A 340 19.88 11.16 -25.03
C GLU A 340 18.72 11.82 -24.25
N PRO A 341 17.71 11.05 -23.84
CA PRO A 341 16.52 11.66 -23.20
C PRO A 341 16.82 12.23 -21.81
N PHE A 342 17.87 11.76 -21.13
CA PHE A 342 18.25 12.25 -19.81
C PHE A 342 19.67 12.77 -19.77
N SER A 343 19.86 13.87 -19.05
CA SER A 343 21.20 14.40 -18.73
C SER A 343 21.97 13.42 -17.82
N PRO A 344 23.31 13.31 -17.93
CA PRO A 344 24.12 12.57 -16.96
C PRO A 344 24.07 13.14 -15.53
N GLN A 345 23.66 14.41 -15.38
CA GLN A 345 23.47 15.04 -14.07
C GLN A 345 21.98 15.33 -13.87
N PRO A 346 21.49 15.21 -12.63
CA PRO A 346 20.11 15.56 -12.35
C PRO A 346 19.87 17.05 -12.62
N ASP A 347 18.70 17.37 -13.17
CA ASP A 347 18.25 18.74 -13.39
C ASP A 347 18.00 19.45 -12.05
N GLN A 348 17.58 18.69 -11.03
CA GLN A 348 17.44 19.19 -9.67
C GLN A 348 17.83 18.17 -8.62
N ARG A 349 18.31 18.65 -7.48
CA ARG A 349 18.63 17.84 -6.29
C ARG A 349 18.02 18.46 -5.04
N ILE A 350 17.15 17.71 -4.37
CA ILE A 350 16.60 18.05 -3.06
C ILE A 350 17.26 17.14 -2.02
N THR A 351 17.71 17.72 -0.90
CA THR A 351 18.37 16.96 0.16
C THR A 351 17.69 17.21 1.50
N LEU A 352 17.30 16.12 2.18
CA LEU A 352 16.67 16.12 3.49
C LEU A 352 17.45 15.24 4.45
N ASP A 353 17.33 15.52 5.75
CA ASP A 353 17.90 14.67 6.79
C ASP A 353 16.91 13.57 7.18
N GLY A 354 17.41 12.33 7.33
CA GLY A 354 16.62 11.23 7.84
C GLY A 354 16.42 10.07 6.88
N ILE A 355 15.31 9.37 7.06
CA ILE A 355 14.82 8.28 6.21
C ILE A 355 13.40 8.58 5.74
N THR A 356 13.03 8.04 4.59
CA THR A 356 11.69 8.15 4.00
C THR A 356 11.19 6.79 3.53
N PRO A 357 9.88 6.53 3.52
CA PRO A 357 9.31 5.35 2.87
C PRO A 357 9.32 5.47 1.34
N GLY A 358 9.51 6.68 0.81
CA GLY A 358 9.45 7.03 -0.60
C GLY A 358 8.87 8.41 -0.80
N ILE A 359 8.53 8.70 -2.05
CA ILE A 359 7.82 9.91 -2.47
C ILE A 359 6.46 9.52 -3.03
N ILE A 360 5.51 10.44 -2.94
CA ILE A 360 4.26 10.39 -3.70
C ILE A 360 4.31 11.53 -4.70
N ILE A 361 4.10 11.22 -5.98
CA ILE A 361 4.00 12.20 -7.07
C ILE A 361 2.53 12.32 -7.43
N GLN A 362 2.00 13.53 -7.37
CA GLN A 362 0.59 13.77 -7.65
C GLN A 362 0.39 15.26 -7.95
N ASP A 363 -0.47 15.57 -8.92
CA ASP A 363 -0.94 16.94 -9.14
C ASP A 363 -1.83 17.36 -7.96
N VAL A 364 -1.26 18.13 -7.04
CA VAL A 364 -1.94 18.59 -5.82
C VAL A 364 -2.71 19.88 -6.07
N ASN A 365 -2.23 20.75 -6.95
CA ASN A 365 -2.82 22.06 -7.19
C ASN A 365 -3.72 22.14 -8.44
N GLY A 366 -3.80 21.07 -9.25
CA GLY A 366 -4.65 20.97 -10.44
C GLY A 366 -4.07 21.70 -11.65
N ASP A 367 -2.76 21.92 -11.69
CA ASP A 367 -2.09 22.61 -12.81
C ASP A 367 -1.54 21.66 -13.88
N GLY A 368 -1.81 20.35 -13.73
CA GLY A 368 -1.37 19.29 -14.63
C GLY A 368 0.07 18.84 -14.41
N ARG A 369 0.72 19.26 -13.31
CA ARG A 369 2.10 18.93 -12.97
C ARG A 369 2.18 18.04 -11.72
N GLY A 370 3.16 17.18 -11.67
CA GLY A 370 3.36 16.26 -10.54
C GLY A 370 4.09 16.95 -9.38
N ASP A 371 3.38 17.23 -8.30
CA ASP A 371 3.93 17.73 -7.05
C ASP A 371 4.46 16.58 -6.19
N LEU A 372 5.37 16.89 -5.25
CA LEU A 372 5.97 15.90 -4.38
C LEU A 372 5.43 15.98 -2.96
N LEU A 373 4.82 14.89 -2.48
CA LEU A 373 4.60 14.68 -1.05
C LEU A 373 5.75 13.85 -0.48
N LEU A 374 6.45 14.41 0.49
CA LEU A 374 7.59 13.81 1.18
C LEU A 374 7.35 13.74 2.67
N SER A 375 7.51 12.54 3.24
CA SER A 375 7.53 12.38 4.70
C SER A 375 8.86 11.81 5.12
N SER A 376 9.46 12.37 6.15
CA SER A 376 10.76 11.95 6.67
C SER A 376 10.78 11.82 8.19
N ILE A 377 11.62 10.90 8.67
CA ILE A 377 11.94 10.73 10.09
C ILE A 377 13.43 11.00 10.27
N GLN A 378 13.77 11.95 11.11
CA GLN A 378 15.17 12.18 11.47
C GLN A 378 15.71 11.04 12.30
N VAL A 379 16.77 10.40 11.83
CA VAL A 379 17.50 9.34 12.51
C VAL A 379 18.90 9.83 12.91
N GLY A 380 19.43 9.23 13.95
CA GLY A 380 20.72 9.55 14.54
C GLY A 380 20.72 9.08 15.97
N PHE A 381 21.89 8.81 16.55
CA PHE A 381 21.99 8.22 17.88
C PHE A 381 21.14 8.97 18.94
N TRP A 382 21.29 10.27 19.02
CA TRP A 382 20.56 11.09 19.99
C TRP A 382 19.06 11.17 19.71
N ASN A 383 18.66 11.18 18.44
CA ASN A 383 17.25 11.15 18.08
C ASN A 383 16.61 9.81 18.45
N ILE A 384 17.31 8.70 18.24
CA ILE A 384 16.84 7.37 18.63
C ILE A 384 16.69 7.29 20.14
N VAL A 385 17.71 7.70 20.91
CA VAL A 385 17.65 7.72 22.39
C VAL A 385 16.49 8.59 22.88
N LYS A 386 16.34 9.79 22.33
CA LYS A 386 15.24 10.70 22.67
C LYS A 386 13.88 10.07 22.35
N ASN A 387 13.73 9.49 21.15
CA ASN A 387 12.49 8.86 20.71
C ASN A 387 12.12 7.64 21.59
N LEU A 388 13.08 6.82 21.99
CA LEU A 388 12.86 5.69 22.89
C LEU A 388 12.46 6.14 24.30
N ILE A 389 13.10 7.18 24.85
CA ILE A 389 12.76 7.73 26.18
C ILE A 389 11.38 8.38 26.14
N SER A 390 11.09 9.19 25.15
CA SER A 390 9.79 9.87 25.01
C SER A 390 8.68 8.94 24.51
N LYS A 391 9.04 7.75 23.99
CA LYS A 391 8.15 6.83 23.27
C LYS A 391 7.39 7.52 22.13
N ARG A 392 8.02 8.49 21.49
CA ARG A 392 7.45 9.25 20.37
C ARG A 392 8.47 9.47 19.27
N VAL A 393 7.98 9.53 18.03
CA VAL A 393 8.76 9.87 16.85
C VAL A 393 8.07 11.02 16.12
N ASN A 394 8.86 11.95 15.57
CA ASN A 394 8.35 13.07 14.80
C ASN A 394 8.54 12.79 13.32
N LEU A 395 7.44 12.85 12.56
CA LEU A 395 7.45 12.87 11.11
C LEU A 395 7.43 14.33 10.64
N ASP A 396 8.26 14.64 9.66
CA ASP A 396 8.27 15.92 8.96
C ASP A 396 7.73 15.67 7.56
N THR A 397 6.54 16.21 7.25
CA THR A 397 5.86 16.06 5.98
C THR A 397 5.85 17.37 5.24
N GLY A 398 6.32 17.38 4.00
CA GLY A 398 6.33 18.53 3.12
C GLY A 398 5.69 18.23 1.77
N ILE A 399 5.00 19.21 1.21
CA ILE A 399 4.50 19.20 -0.16
C ILE A 399 5.27 20.27 -0.93
N TYR A 400 5.83 19.89 -2.06
CA TYR A 400 6.62 20.72 -2.95
C TYR A 400 5.89 20.83 -4.28
N LEU A 401 5.39 22.00 -4.61
CA LEU A 401 4.68 22.24 -5.86
C LEU A 401 5.68 22.49 -7.00
N LEU A 402 5.53 21.76 -8.11
CA LEU A 402 6.39 21.94 -9.28
C LEU A 402 6.08 23.28 -9.96
N ARG A 403 7.10 24.13 -10.10
CA ARG A 403 6.97 25.45 -10.71
C ARG A 403 6.97 25.37 -12.25
N SER A 404 6.53 26.46 -12.88
CA SER A 404 6.49 26.58 -14.36
C SER A 404 7.87 26.53 -15.04
N ASP A 405 8.96 26.69 -14.28
CA ASP A 405 10.33 26.52 -14.74
C ASP A 405 10.86 25.08 -14.56
N ASN A 406 9.98 24.13 -14.26
CA ASN A 406 10.27 22.72 -13.98
C ASN A 406 11.18 22.49 -12.77
N GLN A 407 11.12 23.38 -11.77
CA GLN A 407 11.87 23.28 -10.53
C GLN A 407 10.92 23.15 -9.33
N TYR A 408 11.25 22.28 -8.39
CA TYR A 408 10.64 22.27 -7.07
C TYR A 408 11.31 23.33 -6.18
N PRO A 409 10.59 23.97 -5.27
CA PRO A 409 11.18 24.95 -4.36
C PRO A 409 12.17 24.28 -3.39
N GLU A 410 13.15 25.04 -2.89
CA GLU A 410 14.09 24.55 -1.86
C GLU A 410 13.41 24.20 -0.53
N GLN A 411 12.33 24.87 -0.20
CA GLN A 411 11.50 24.63 0.96
C GLN A 411 10.11 24.23 0.50
N PRO A 412 9.45 23.29 1.21
CA PRO A 412 8.10 22.88 0.83
C PRO A 412 7.11 24.04 0.95
N ASP A 413 6.16 24.10 0.05
CA ASP A 413 5.05 25.06 0.06
C ASP A 413 4.14 24.81 1.27
N PHE A 414 3.94 23.54 1.59
CA PHE A 414 3.25 23.11 2.81
C PHE A 414 4.18 22.24 3.65
N ARG A 415 4.24 22.50 4.95
CA ARG A 415 5.04 21.69 5.88
C ARG A 415 4.30 21.42 7.18
N ARG A 416 4.30 20.16 7.61
CA ARG A 416 3.73 19.75 8.89
C ARG A 416 4.62 18.77 9.63
N LYS A 417 4.85 19.09 10.92
CA LYS A 417 5.51 18.17 11.86
C LYS A 417 4.46 17.48 12.70
N THR A 418 4.43 16.16 12.65
CA THR A 418 3.45 15.35 13.37
C THR A 418 4.17 14.37 14.27
N SER A 419 3.76 14.30 15.54
CA SER A 419 4.35 13.41 16.54
C SER A 419 3.50 12.16 16.72
N TYR A 420 4.11 10.97 16.61
CA TYR A 420 3.47 9.66 16.71
C TYR A 420 3.99 8.91 17.93
N GLN A 421 3.13 8.16 18.63
CA GLN A 421 3.55 7.22 19.65
C GLN A 421 4.27 6.02 19.05
N LEU A 422 5.29 5.52 19.74
CA LEU A 422 6.00 4.29 19.37
C LEU A 422 5.36 3.10 20.09
N ASP A 423 5.04 2.06 19.31
CA ASP A 423 4.77 0.73 19.86
C ASP A 423 6.08 -0.07 19.88
N LEU A 424 6.51 -0.44 21.07
CA LEU A 424 7.75 -1.19 21.30
C LEU A 424 7.47 -2.67 21.65
N THR A 425 6.20 -3.08 21.70
CA THR A 425 5.82 -4.42 22.16
C THR A 425 6.12 -5.52 21.13
N HIS A 426 6.09 -5.17 19.84
CA HIS A 426 6.28 -6.09 18.70
C HIS A 426 7.33 -5.60 17.71
N GLY A 427 8.32 -4.86 18.18
CA GLY A 427 9.32 -4.15 17.38
C GLY A 427 9.11 -2.64 17.43
N VAL A 428 10.00 -1.88 16.82
CA VAL A 428 9.87 -0.42 16.78
C VAL A 428 8.91 -0.04 15.64
N GLN A 429 7.68 0.27 15.99
CA GLN A 429 6.64 0.75 15.07
C GLN A 429 6.00 2.02 15.65
N PHE A 430 5.54 2.94 14.80
CA PHE A 430 4.71 4.04 15.27
C PHE A 430 3.22 3.70 15.13
N ARG A 431 2.41 4.25 16.03
CA ARG A 431 0.95 4.06 15.97
C ARG A 431 0.35 5.02 14.95
N GLY A 432 -0.14 4.47 13.85
CA GLY A 432 -0.74 5.23 12.75
C GLY A 432 -0.12 4.93 11.40
N THR A 433 -0.46 5.75 10.41
CA THR A 433 0.03 5.64 9.03
C THR A 433 0.93 6.82 8.67
N TRP A 434 1.68 6.68 7.60
CA TRP A 434 2.31 7.83 6.95
C TRP A 434 1.24 8.78 6.44
N PRO A 435 1.43 10.12 6.55
CA PRO A 435 0.56 11.09 5.90
C PRO A 435 0.40 10.80 4.41
N THR A 436 -0.81 10.92 3.89
CA THR A 436 -1.11 10.57 2.50
C THR A 436 -2.12 11.52 1.89
N LEU A 437 -2.04 11.70 0.57
CA LEU A 437 -3.02 12.34 -0.30
C LEU A 437 -3.87 11.28 -1.03
N GLY A 438 -4.10 10.14 -0.38
CA GLY A 438 -4.70 8.96 -1.01
C GLY A 438 -6.19 9.06 -1.29
N GLY A 439 -6.93 10.03 -0.73
CA GLY A 439 -8.40 10.08 -0.83
C GLY A 439 -8.98 11.47 -1.02
N ASP A 440 -10.12 11.52 -1.70
CA ASP A 440 -11.04 12.64 -1.76
C ASP A 440 -12.17 12.41 -0.73
N PHE A 441 -12.00 12.95 0.47
CA PHE A 441 -12.97 12.80 1.55
C PHE A 441 -14.06 13.88 1.52
N THR A 442 -13.86 14.94 0.75
CA THR A 442 -14.83 16.02 0.59
C THR A 442 -15.77 15.82 -0.60
N GLY A 443 -15.39 14.98 -1.57
CA GLY A 443 -16.12 14.72 -2.82
C GLY A 443 -16.08 15.93 -3.75
N ASP A 444 -15.01 16.73 -3.71
CA ASP A 444 -14.83 17.88 -4.58
C ASP A 444 -13.93 17.59 -5.80
N GLY A 445 -13.53 16.33 -5.97
CA GLY A 445 -12.66 15.87 -7.04
C GLY A 445 -11.17 16.07 -6.76
N HIS A 446 -10.83 16.61 -5.59
CA HIS A 446 -9.45 16.82 -5.17
C HIS A 446 -9.08 15.93 -3.99
N ARG A 447 -7.81 15.53 -3.94
CA ARG A 447 -7.34 14.69 -2.85
C ARG A 447 -7.02 15.51 -1.62
N ASP A 448 -7.45 15.02 -0.47
CA ASP A 448 -7.25 15.63 0.84
C ASP A 448 -6.04 15.02 1.57
N LEU A 449 -5.41 15.80 2.44
CA LEU A 449 -4.33 15.29 3.29
C LEU A 449 -4.91 14.56 4.50
N LEU A 450 -4.70 13.25 4.55
CA LEU A 450 -5.04 12.40 5.68
C LEU A 450 -3.82 12.19 6.58
N ILE A 451 -4.00 12.42 7.88
CA ILE A 451 -3.05 12.09 8.95
C ILE A 451 -3.74 11.18 9.96
N ALA A 452 -3.28 9.93 10.08
CA ALA A 452 -3.78 8.99 11.07
C ALA A 452 -2.68 8.65 12.08
N ARG A 453 -2.90 8.97 13.36
CA ARG A 453 -1.92 8.80 14.44
C ARG A 453 -2.57 8.56 15.80
N ASP A 454 -1.93 7.77 16.64
CA ASP A 454 -2.25 7.67 18.08
C ASP A 454 -3.76 7.45 18.36
N GLU A 455 -4.45 6.66 17.53
CA GLU A 455 -5.90 6.46 17.61
C GLU A 455 -6.75 7.70 17.25
N GLU A 456 -6.20 8.57 16.43
CA GLU A 456 -6.86 9.76 15.90
C GLU A 456 -6.63 9.85 14.38
N ILE A 457 -7.67 10.27 13.65
CA ILE A 457 -7.53 10.72 12.26
C ILE A 457 -7.82 12.21 12.16
N SER A 458 -7.12 12.86 11.24
CA SER A 458 -7.32 14.26 10.88
C SER A 458 -7.29 14.39 9.37
N ILE A 459 -8.33 15.00 8.78
CA ILE A 459 -8.45 15.25 7.35
C ILE A 459 -8.37 16.75 7.10
N TYR A 460 -7.42 17.13 6.25
CA TYR A 460 -7.19 18.50 5.84
C TYR A 460 -7.57 18.64 4.37
N PRO A 461 -8.69 19.31 4.07
CA PRO A 461 -9.09 19.56 2.69
C PRO A 461 -8.12 20.45 1.97
N ARG A 462 -8.06 20.28 0.66
CA ARG A 462 -7.37 21.21 -0.24
C ARG A 462 -8.19 22.49 -0.42
N LYS A 463 -7.54 23.63 -0.49
CA LYS A 463 -8.14 24.90 -0.92
C LYS A 463 -8.08 25.03 -2.44
N VAL A 464 -8.87 25.96 -2.97
CA VAL A 464 -8.89 26.29 -4.41
C VAL A 464 -7.52 26.75 -4.94
N ASP A 465 -6.70 27.36 -4.08
CA ASP A 465 -5.34 27.81 -4.41
C ASP A 465 -4.28 26.71 -4.35
N GLY A 466 -4.69 25.46 -4.10
CA GLY A 466 -3.79 24.29 -4.01
C GLY A 466 -3.14 24.09 -2.65
N ASP A 467 -3.31 25.02 -1.70
CA ASP A 467 -2.84 24.87 -0.32
C ASP A 467 -3.83 24.03 0.52
N PHE A 468 -3.46 23.67 1.72
CA PHE A 468 -4.32 22.96 2.66
C PHE A 468 -4.85 23.86 3.76
N PHE A 469 -6.04 23.55 4.29
CA PHE A 469 -6.50 24.25 5.47
C PHE A 469 -5.57 23.96 6.66
N SER A 470 -5.33 24.97 7.48
CA SER A 470 -4.50 24.84 8.70
C SER A 470 -5.17 23.95 9.75
N GLU A 471 -6.50 24.01 9.80
CA GLU A 471 -7.31 23.20 10.69
C GLU A 471 -7.94 22.03 9.92
N PRO A 472 -8.09 20.85 10.53
CA PRO A 472 -8.74 19.72 9.86
C PRO A 472 -10.24 19.97 9.71
N LEU A 473 -10.80 19.53 8.58
CA LEU A 473 -12.26 19.45 8.41
C LEU A 473 -12.88 18.44 9.38
N TYR A 474 -12.17 17.33 9.59
CA TYR A 474 -12.58 16.26 10.48
C TYR A 474 -11.40 15.85 11.36
N GLN A 475 -11.70 15.71 12.65
CA GLN A 475 -10.77 15.18 13.64
C GLN A 475 -11.56 14.31 14.60
N SER A 476 -11.25 13.04 14.71
CA SER A 476 -11.94 12.13 15.61
C SER A 476 -11.02 11.04 16.13
N GLY A 477 -11.31 10.62 17.37
CA GLY A 477 -10.72 9.42 17.94
C GLY A 477 -11.30 8.18 17.28
N VAL A 478 -10.46 7.42 16.60
CA VAL A 478 -10.82 6.16 15.96
C VAL A 478 -9.65 5.20 16.07
N PHE A 479 -9.95 3.91 15.95
CA PHE A 479 -8.88 2.91 15.83
C PHE A 479 -8.02 3.22 14.60
N THR A 480 -6.73 3.42 14.80
CA THR A 480 -5.75 3.59 13.72
C THR A 480 -4.76 2.43 13.72
N SER A 481 -4.32 2.05 12.54
CA SER A 481 -3.35 0.98 12.35
C SER A 481 -2.35 1.39 11.26
N PRO A 482 -1.11 0.85 11.26
CA PRO A 482 -0.17 1.04 10.16
C PRO A 482 -0.69 0.56 8.80
N PHE A 483 -1.71 -0.29 8.80
CA PHE A 483 -2.31 -0.83 7.57
C PHE A 483 -3.68 -0.21 7.34
N MET A 484 -3.78 0.52 6.25
CA MET A 484 -4.94 1.27 5.84
C MET A 484 -5.25 1.01 4.36
N ARG A 485 -6.53 1.10 4.00
CA ARG A 485 -7.01 1.22 2.62
C ARG A 485 -7.95 2.40 2.56
N ILE A 486 -7.86 3.15 1.49
CA ILE A 486 -8.76 4.24 1.14
C ILE A 486 -9.45 3.81 -0.15
N PHE A 487 -10.77 3.90 -0.18
CA PHE A 487 -11.57 3.45 -1.31
C PHE A 487 -13.00 3.97 -1.15
N ASP A 488 -13.64 4.40 -2.22
CA ASP A 488 -15.07 4.70 -2.23
C ASP A 488 -15.87 3.39 -2.21
N LEU A 489 -16.31 2.97 -1.02
CA LEU A 489 -16.95 1.68 -0.80
C LEU A 489 -18.41 1.64 -1.27
N ASN A 490 -19.09 2.78 -1.33
CA ASN A 490 -20.50 2.91 -1.64
C ASN A 490 -20.79 3.64 -2.95
N SER A 491 -19.73 3.99 -3.70
CA SER A 491 -19.81 4.71 -4.98
C SER A 491 -20.54 6.07 -4.89
N ASP A 492 -20.38 6.77 -3.75
CA ASP A 492 -20.98 8.09 -3.54
C ASP A 492 -20.06 9.26 -3.93
N GLY A 493 -18.87 8.96 -4.46
CA GLY A 493 -17.87 9.92 -4.89
C GLY A 493 -17.00 10.48 -3.75
N ARG A 494 -17.09 9.91 -2.55
CA ARG A 494 -16.23 10.22 -1.41
C ARG A 494 -15.53 8.98 -0.93
N ASP A 495 -14.26 9.13 -0.62
CA ASP A 495 -13.48 8.01 -0.14
C ASP A 495 -13.79 7.64 1.32
N ASP A 496 -13.80 6.34 1.59
CA ASP A 496 -13.93 5.70 2.88
C ASP A 496 -12.58 5.16 3.37
N ILE A 497 -12.52 4.73 4.62
CA ILE A 497 -11.27 4.26 5.22
C ILE A 497 -11.46 2.88 5.87
N LEU A 498 -10.54 1.98 5.57
CA LEU A 498 -10.39 0.68 6.23
C LEU A 498 -9.10 0.65 7.04
N PHE A 499 -9.17 0.34 8.35
CA PHE A 499 -8.00 0.07 9.18
C PHE A 499 -7.97 -1.39 9.62
N TYR A 500 -6.79 -2.01 9.60
CA TYR A 500 -6.62 -3.39 10.05
C TYR A 500 -5.20 -3.67 10.56
N GLU A 501 -5.06 -4.65 11.44
CA GLU A 501 -3.76 -5.15 11.92
C GLU A 501 -3.41 -6.47 11.24
N LYS A 502 -2.22 -6.56 10.63
CA LYS A 502 -1.80 -7.74 9.88
C LYS A 502 -1.50 -8.96 10.73
N LYS A 503 -0.92 -8.83 11.88
CA LYS A 503 -0.35 -9.97 12.63
C LYS A 503 -1.13 -10.36 13.88
N ARG A 504 -2.32 -9.83 14.07
CA ARG A 504 -3.15 -10.09 15.25
C ARG A 504 -4.53 -10.54 14.87
N ASP A 505 -5.13 -11.38 15.71
CA ASP A 505 -6.58 -11.55 15.72
C ASP A 505 -7.22 -10.20 16.00
N GLY A 506 -8.33 -9.91 15.37
CA GLY A 506 -9.00 -8.67 15.65
C GLY A 506 -9.89 -8.18 14.52
N LYS A 507 -10.42 -7.01 14.75
CA LYS A 507 -11.40 -6.35 13.90
C LYS A 507 -10.73 -5.63 12.75
N ILE A 508 -11.47 -5.47 11.66
CA ILE A 508 -11.23 -4.47 10.64
C ILE A 508 -12.21 -3.34 10.93
N ALA A 509 -11.71 -2.13 11.11
CA ALA A 509 -12.56 -0.95 11.25
C ALA A 509 -12.88 -0.41 9.85
N VAL A 510 -14.16 -0.24 9.56
CA VAL A 510 -14.69 0.36 8.34
C VAL A 510 -15.25 1.71 8.72
N LEU A 511 -14.73 2.78 8.14
CA LEU A 511 -15.20 4.14 8.33
C LEU A 511 -15.86 4.59 7.02
N LEU A 512 -17.20 4.59 6.99
CA LEU A 512 -17.98 5.07 5.83
C LEU A 512 -18.18 6.57 5.93
N ASN A 513 -17.81 7.28 4.88
CA ASN A 513 -17.95 8.72 4.77
C ASN A 513 -19.42 9.10 4.50
N THR A 514 -20.06 9.77 5.45
CA THR A 514 -21.48 10.16 5.34
C THR A 514 -21.68 11.52 4.68
N GLY A 515 -20.62 12.28 4.47
CA GLY A 515 -20.66 13.65 3.94
C GLY A 515 -21.31 14.69 4.86
N GLU A 516 -21.75 14.31 6.07
CA GLU A 516 -22.49 15.21 6.98
C GLU A 516 -21.62 16.31 7.62
N GLY A 517 -20.29 16.20 7.50
CA GLY A 517 -19.36 17.20 8.06
C GLY A 517 -19.30 18.53 7.31
N LYS A 518 -19.83 18.63 6.11
CA LYS A 518 -19.72 19.82 5.23
C LYS A 518 -20.43 21.09 5.73
N ASN A 519 -21.40 20.99 6.61
CA ASN A 519 -22.28 22.14 6.92
C ASN A 519 -21.81 23.04 8.06
N ARG A 520 -20.71 22.78 8.75
CA ARG A 520 -20.29 23.60 9.90
C ARG A 520 -19.11 24.56 9.68
N LEU A 521 -18.27 24.38 8.67
CA LEU A 521 -17.07 25.20 8.51
C LEU A 521 -17.08 26.21 7.35
N PHE A 522 -17.97 26.08 6.38
CA PHE A 522 -18.00 26.97 5.22
C PHE A 522 -18.99 28.14 5.31
N HIS A 523 -19.81 28.24 6.38
CA HIS A 523 -20.77 29.36 6.52
C HIS A 523 -20.32 30.51 7.43
N GLU A 524 -19.14 30.48 8.01
CA GLU A 524 -18.66 31.57 8.84
C GLU A 524 -17.35 32.18 8.31
N LYS A 525 -17.38 32.86 7.17
CA LYS A 525 -16.51 34.01 6.84
C LYS A 525 -16.72 34.54 5.42
N GLU A 526 -17.95 34.77 5.03
CA GLU A 526 -18.22 35.87 4.11
C GLU A 526 -18.59 37.09 4.97
N SER A 527 -17.57 37.84 5.39
CA SER A 527 -17.78 39.18 5.89
C SER A 527 -18.19 40.06 4.72
N PRO A 528 -19.29 40.81 4.79
CA PRO A 528 -19.67 41.72 3.73
C PRO A 528 -18.61 42.82 3.60
N CYS A 529 -18.19 43.01 2.37
CA CYS A 529 -17.36 44.16 1.98
C CYS A 529 -18.01 45.47 2.48
N PRO A 530 -17.31 46.35 3.19
CA PRO A 530 -17.89 47.65 3.53
C PRO A 530 -17.95 48.50 2.26
N ASP A 531 -19.16 48.97 1.98
CA ASP A 531 -19.44 49.96 0.93
C ASP A 531 -18.48 51.14 0.99
N LEU A 532 -17.78 51.34 -0.12
CA LEU A 532 -17.10 52.61 -0.41
C LEU A 532 -18.15 53.68 -0.72
N ARG A 533 -18.26 54.67 0.14
CA ARG A 533 -18.69 56.02 -0.19
C ARG A 533 -17.49 56.93 -0.19
#